data_5915359fd852a3f46896c0907c80348e
#
_entry.id   5915359fd852a3f46896c0907c80348e
#
_cell.length_a   1.000
_cell.length_b   1.000
_cell.length_c   1.000
_cell.angle_alpha   90.00
_cell.angle_beta   90.00
_cell.angle_gamma   90.00
#
_symmetry.space_group_name_H-M   'P 1'
#
loop_
_entity.id
_entity.type
_entity.pdbx_description
1 polymer ?
#
loop_
_entity_poly.entity_id
_entity_poly.type
_entity_poly.pdbx_seq_one_letter_code
_entity_poly.pdbx_strand_id
1 'polypeptide(L)'
;MQKLITTDVLVIGGGLAGERCAIEAAKAGQEALILSLVPPRRSHSCAAQGGMQAALANCVKAEGDSTTVHFLDTVRGSDWGADQEVANIFAEEAVVAVRELAHFGVPWTRVRGGKNHYFIKGENVEIDEALEKDGLITHRDFGGTAKWRACYAAAGTGHSALYAIDSEVVRLGISVRDRAEAVALIHDGTRCVGAVVRDLRDGSYFAVMAKATVIATGGYGRIYGQFTSNATINEGTGASIALDTGIVPLGNMEAVQFHPTTVVPAGILVTEGCRGDGGYLLDKDMKRFMVEAEPEKQELASRDVVSRHMVQRIRDGYGVESPYGPHLWLDIRHLGEEHL
;
A
#
# COMPACT_ATOMS: atom_id res chain seq x y z
N MET A 1 -18.84 28.28 -22.87
CA MET A 1 -18.47 28.87 -21.56
C MET A 1 -17.49 27.92 -20.87
N GLN A 2 -16.29 28.40 -20.55
CA GLN A 2 -15.42 27.61 -19.66
C GLN A 2 -16.14 27.44 -18.33
N LYS A 3 -16.31 26.19 -17.91
CA LYS A 3 -16.97 25.88 -16.63
C LYS A 3 -15.97 26.15 -15.51
N LEU A 4 -16.28 27.07 -14.62
CA LEU A 4 -15.53 27.36 -13.42
C LEU A 4 -16.23 26.70 -12.22
N ILE A 5 -15.48 25.97 -11.41
CA ILE A 5 -15.94 25.36 -10.16
C ILE A 5 -15.11 25.97 -9.03
N THR A 6 -15.72 26.20 -7.89
CA THR A 6 -15.04 26.68 -6.68
C THR A 6 -15.26 25.67 -5.56
N THR A 7 -14.28 25.51 -4.68
CA THR A 7 -14.34 24.68 -3.49
C THR A 7 -13.38 25.23 -2.42
N ASP A 8 -13.49 24.80 -1.17
CA ASP A 8 -12.50 25.15 -0.15
C ASP A 8 -11.24 24.30 -0.29
N VAL A 9 -11.42 22.97 -0.43
CA VAL A 9 -10.32 22.01 -0.56
C VAL A 9 -10.49 21.19 -1.84
N LEU A 10 -9.53 21.30 -2.74
CA LEU A 10 -9.43 20.47 -3.93
C LEU A 10 -8.50 19.29 -3.64
N VAL A 11 -9.01 18.07 -3.79
CA VAL A 11 -8.22 16.84 -3.64
C VAL A 11 -8.05 16.17 -5.01
N ILE A 12 -6.82 16.05 -5.46
CA ILE A 12 -6.46 15.40 -6.73
C ILE A 12 -6.01 13.97 -6.42
N GLY A 13 -6.92 13.00 -6.64
CA GLY A 13 -6.75 11.57 -6.39
C GLY A 13 -7.82 11.00 -5.47
N GLY A 14 -8.63 10.07 -5.99
CA GLY A 14 -9.72 9.38 -5.27
C GLY A 14 -9.28 8.02 -4.70
N GLY A 15 -8.07 7.93 -4.15
CA GLY A 15 -7.60 6.78 -3.39
C GLY A 15 -7.75 6.99 -1.88
N LEU A 16 -7.26 6.04 -1.07
CA LEU A 16 -7.35 6.09 0.40
C LEU A 16 -6.91 7.42 0.99
N ALA A 17 -5.77 7.95 0.55
CA ALA A 17 -5.22 9.20 1.07
C ALA A 17 -6.11 10.41 0.73
N GLY A 18 -6.55 10.50 -0.52
CA GLY A 18 -7.39 11.61 -0.96
C GLY A 18 -8.77 11.60 -0.33
N GLU A 19 -9.42 10.44 -0.28
CA GLU A 19 -10.72 10.30 0.37
C GLU A 19 -10.64 10.61 1.88
N ARG A 20 -9.59 10.11 2.55
CA ARG A 20 -9.39 10.40 3.98
C ARG A 20 -9.15 11.88 4.25
N CYS A 21 -8.39 12.55 3.38
CA CYS A 21 -8.18 13.99 3.45
C CYS A 21 -9.50 14.77 3.27
N ALA A 22 -10.31 14.41 2.27
CA ALA A 22 -11.59 15.05 2.03
C ALA A 22 -12.58 14.85 3.18
N ILE A 23 -12.58 13.68 3.83
CA ILE A 23 -13.37 13.40 5.04
C ILE A 23 -12.98 14.36 6.17
N GLU A 24 -11.68 14.58 6.39
CA GLU A 24 -11.24 15.49 7.46
C GLU A 24 -11.61 16.93 7.16
N ALA A 25 -11.44 17.38 5.90
CA ALA A 25 -11.89 18.70 5.47
C ALA A 25 -13.40 18.89 5.70
N ALA A 26 -14.22 17.91 5.35
CA ALA A 26 -15.66 17.96 5.56
C ALA A 26 -16.03 17.98 7.06
N LYS A 27 -15.36 17.17 7.90
CA LYS A 27 -15.53 17.21 9.37
C LYS A 27 -15.16 18.57 9.97
N ALA A 28 -14.18 19.27 9.36
CA ALA A 28 -13.82 20.65 9.73
C ALA A 28 -14.75 21.71 9.14
N GLY A 29 -15.85 21.32 8.50
CA GLY A 29 -16.85 22.25 7.94
C GLY A 29 -16.41 22.90 6.61
N GLN A 30 -15.41 22.35 5.93
CA GLN A 30 -14.94 22.85 4.64
C GLN A 30 -15.59 22.07 3.49
N GLU A 31 -15.91 22.77 2.39
CA GLU A 31 -16.35 22.12 1.17
C GLU A 31 -15.16 21.45 0.46
N ALA A 32 -15.24 20.13 0.25
CA ALA A 32 -14.21 19.37 -0.44
C ALA A 32 -14.71 18.83 -1.79
N LEU A 33 -13.84 18.89 -2.80
CA LEU A 33 -14.05 18.28 -4.10
C LEU A 33 -12.91 17.31 -4.41
N ILE A 34 -13.26 16.04 -4.65
CA ILE A 34 -12.30 15.01 -5.10
C ILE A 34 -12.35 14.91 -6.63
N LEU A 35 -11.19 15.00 -7.26
CA LEU A 35 -10.99 14.64 -8.68
C LEU A 35 -10.33 13.27 -8.75
N SER A 36 -10.83 12.39 -9.60
CA SER A 36 -10.26 11.06 -9.78
C SER A 36 -10.24 10.65 -11.25
N LEU A 37 -9.13 10.07 -11.72
CA LEU A 37 -9.00 9.52 -13.08
C LEU A 37 -9.97 8.38 -13.35
N VAL A 38 -10.25 7.57 -12.32
CA VAL A 38 -11.15 6.42 -12.37
C VAL A 38 -12.19 6.57 -11.25
N PRO A 39 -13.30 5.82 -11.26
CA PRO A 39 -14.14 5.73 -10.08
C PRO A 39 -13.31 5.40 -8.85
N PRO A 40 -13.46 6.07 -7.70
CA PRO A 40 -12.61 5.91 -6.52
C PRO A 40 -12.37 4.46 -6.11
N ARG A 41 -13.41 3.64 -6.11
CA ARG A 41 -13.34 2.19 -5.81
C ARG A 41 -12.47 1.38 -6.77
N ARG A 42 -11.99 1.99 -7.86
CA ARG A 42 -11.04 1.40 -8.81
C ARG A 42 -9.65 2.01 -8.71
N SER A 43 -9.39 2.86 -7.73
CA SER A 43 -8.04 3.35 -7.46
C SER A 43 -7.10 2.19 -7.12
N HIS A 44 -5.80 2.39 -7.31
CA HIS A 44 -4.81 1.34 -7.02
C HIS A 44 -4.81 0.88 -5.55
N SER A 45 -5.36 1.69 -4.65
CA SER A 45 -5.54 1.33 -3.24
C SER A 45 -6.30 0.01 -3.06
N CYS A 46 -7.24 -0.33 -3.97
CA CYS A 46 -8.00 -1.59 -3.89
C CYS A 46 -7.13 -2.84 -4.14
N ALA A 47 -5.96 -2.68 -4.75
CA ALA A 47 -5.07 -3.80 -5.07
C ALA A 47 -4.17 -4.22 -3.89
N ALA A 48 -4.14 -3.46 -2.79
CA ALA A 48 -3.35 -3.80 -1.62
C ALA A 48 -3.93 -5.03 -0.91
N GLN A 49 -3.11 -6.05 -0.69
CA GLN A 49 -3.56 -7.36 -0.18
C GLN A 49 -3.07 -7.65 1.24
N GLY A 50 -1.80 -7.42 1.50
CA GLY A 50 -1.09 -7.94 2.65
C GLY A 50 -1.63 -7.52 4.01
N GLY A 51 -1.83 -6.25 4.23
CA GLY A 51 -2.24 -5.68 5.50
C GLY A 51 -1.72 -4.26 5.71
N MET A 52 -2.03 -3.70 6.86
CA MET A 52 -1.61 -2.38 7.30
C MET A 52 -0.82 -2.51 8.61
N GLN A 53 0.41 -2.02 8.62
CA GLN A 53 1.28 -2.06 9.79
C GLN A 53 0.78 -1.10 10.88
N ALA A 54 0.47 -1.61 12.06
CA ALA A 54 0.12 -0.81 13.23
C ALA A 54 0.43 -1.56 14.52
N ALA A 55 1.19 -0.95 15.40
CA ALA A 55 1.62 -1.55 16.66
C ALA A 55 0.50 -1.51 17.70
N LEU A 56 -0.57 -2.29 17.49
CA LEU A 56 -1.70 -2.36 18.43
C LEU A 56 -1.32 -3.06 19.75
N ALA A 57 -0.36 -3.99 19.71
CA ALA A 57 0.12 -4.78 20.86
C ALA A 57 -1.02 -5.40 21.70
N ASN A 58 -2.11 -5.81 21.04
CA ASN A 58 -3.37 -6.18 21.66
C ASN A 58 -3.60 -7.70 21.68
N CYS A 59 -2.66 -8.50 21.18
CA CYS A 59 -2.76 -9.97 21.16
C CYS A 59 -1.38 -10.62 21.37
N VAL A 60 -1.36 -11.91 21.74
CA VAL A 60 -0.14 -12.68 22.06
C VAL A 60 0.90 -12.58 20.94
N LYS A 61 0.49 -12.68 19.67
CA LYS A 61 1.39 -12.57 18.50
C LYS A 61 2.12 -11.23 18.41
N ALA A 62 1.54 -10.19 18.96
CA ALA A 62 2.10 -8.83 18.98
C ALA A 62 2.76 -8.46 20.31
N GLU A 63 3.00 -9.45 21.20
CA GLU A 63 3.58 -9.19 22.50
C GLU A 63 4.94 -8.49 22.41
N GLY A 64 5.09 -7.41 23.18
CA GLY A 64 6.30 -6.57 23.20
C GLY A 64 6.46 -5.65 21.98
N ASP A 65 5.42 -5.53 21.13
CA ASP A 65 5.39 -4.50 20.08
C ASP A 65 5.01 -3.14 20.66
N SER A 66 5.44 -2.08 19.98
CA SER A 66 5.13 -0.70 20.33
C SER A 66 5.33 0.23 19.13
N THR A 67 4.80 1.45 19.23
CA THR A 67 5.06 2.50 18.22
C THR A 67 6.55 2.80 18.10
N THR A 68 7.31 2.72 19.19
CA THR A 68 8.77 2.85 19.18
C THR A 68 9.46 1.73 18.37
N VAL A 69 9.03 0.48 18.55
CA VAL A 69 9.56 -0.66 17.76
C VAL A 69 9.18 -0.48 16.29
N HIS A 70 7.95 -0.06 15.99
CA HIS A 70 7.50 0.24 14.63
C HIS A 70 8.34 1.36 14.00
N PHE A 71 8.58 2.44 14.72
CA PHE A 71 9.47 3.53 14.28
C PHE A 71 10.88 3.03 13.96
N LEU A 72 11.49 2.26 14.87
CA LEU A 72 12.84 1.73 14.67
C LEU A 72 12.93 0.78 13.47
N ASP A 73 11.93 -0.08 13.27
CA ASP A 73 11.85 -0.95 12.09
C ASP A 73 11.75 -0.14 10.79
N THR A 74 10.97 0.95 10.80
CA THR A 74 10.82 1.85 9.65
C THR A 74 12.14 2.53 9.30
N VAL A 75 12.83 3.10 10.29
CA VAL A 75 14.11 3.81 10.09
C VAL A 75 15.21 2.83 9.64
N ARG A 76 15.30 1.65 10.26
CA ARG A 76 16.27 0.61 9.86
C ARG A 76 15.96 0.04 8.49
N GLY A 77 14.68 -0.24 8.20
CA GLY A 77 14.25 -0.78 6.91
C GLY A 77 14.43 0.17 5.73
N SER A 78 14.61 1.46 5.99
CA SER A 78 14.96 2.49 5.00
C SER A 78 16.47 2.74 4.89
N ASP A 79 17.31 1.87 5.46
CA ASP A 79 18.76 2.08 5.57
C ASP A 79 19.13 3.46 6.15
N TRP A 80 18.37 3.92 7.14
CA TRP A 80 18.47 5.23 7.80
C TRP A 80 18.16 6.45 6.90
N GLY A 81 17.62 6.22 5.71
CA GLY A 81 17.25 7.27 4.76
C GLY A 81 15.90 7.94 5.02
N ALA A 82 15.07 7.37 5.90
CA ALA A 82 13.77 7.97 6.24
C ALA A 82 13.92 9.23 7.09
N ASP A 83 13.04 10.22 6.85
CA ASP A 83 12.83 11.30 7.80
C ASP A 83 12.29 10.72 9.11
N GLN A 84 13.06 10.87 10.19
CA GLN A 84 12.77 10.21 11.46
C GLN A 84 11.57 10.82 12.18
N GLU A 85 11.31 12.11 12.02
CA GLU A 85 10.14 12.77 12.58
C GLU A 85 8.86 12.25 11.91
N VAL A 86 8.86 12.19 10.57
CA VAL A 86 7.76 11.61 9.79
C VAL A 86 7.57 10.14 10.12
N ALA A 87 8.63 9.36 10.26
CA ALA A 87 8.55 7.95 10.63
C ALA A 87 7.96 7.73 12.03
N ASN A 88 8.26 8.59 12.98
CA ASN A 88 7.69 8.54 14.33
C ASN A 88 6.20 8.87 14.32
N ILE A 89 5.81 9.97 13.67
CA ILE A 89 4.40 10.37 13.49
C ILE A 89 3.63 9.23 12.81
N PHE A 90 4.19 8.65 11.74
CA PHE A 90 3.58 7.53 11.03
C PHE A 90 3.34 6.32 11.94
N ALA A 91 4.30 5.94 12.78
CA ALA A 91 4.17 4.81 13.68
C ALA A 91 3.09 5.02 14.75
N GLU A 92 2.94 6.23 15.26
CA GLU A 92 1.92 6.59 16.23
C GLU A 92 0.52 6.66 15.60
N GLU A 93 0.39 7.37 14.49
CA GLU A 93 -0.88 7.57 13.79
C GLU A 93 -1.42 6.27 13.15
N ALA A 94 -0.58 5.31 12.79
CA ALA A 94 -1.02 4.02 12.26
C ALA A 94 -1.98 3.29 13.21
N VAL A 95 -1.76 3.40 14.52
CA VAL A 95 -2.63 2.80 15.55
C VAL A 95 -4.02 3.45 15.54
N VAL A 96 -4.05 4.77 15.42
CA VAL A 96 -5.30 5.56 15.34
C VAL A 96 -6.03 5.22 14.04
N ALA A 97 -5.32 5.20 12.93
CA ALA A 97 -5.88 4.93 11.60
C ALA A 97 -6.53 3.54 11.49
N VAL A 98 -5.90 2.49 12.03
CA VAL A 98 -6.50 1.13 12.03
C VAL A 98 -7.81 1.09 12.83
N ARG A 99 -7.86 1.78 13.97
CA ARG A 99 -9.08 1.86 14.79
C ARG A 99 -10.16 2.68 14.10
N GLU A 100 -9.80 3.80 13.47
CA GLU A 100 -10.74 4.60 12.69
C GLU A 100 -11.33 3.80 11.52
N LEU A 101 -10.48 3.07 10.78
CA LEU A 101 -10.93 2.18 9.70
C LEU A 101 -11.86 1.07 10.20
N ALA A 102 -11.60 0.52 11.40
CA ALA A 102 -12.54 -0.42 12.04
C ALA A 102 -13.89 0.25 12.32
N HIS A 103 -13.88 1.51 12.76
CA HIS A 103 -15.11 2.29 13.00
C HIS A 103 -15.87 2.57 11.69
N PHE A 104 -15.18 2.81 10.59
CA PHE A 104 -15.79 2.96 9.26
C PHE A 104 -16.30 1.66 8.66
N GLY A 105 -16.03 0.52 9.31
CA GLY A 105 -16.59 -0.77 8.92
C GLY A 105 -15.63 -1.71 8.20
N VAL A 106 -14.31 -1.47 8.26
CA VAL A 106 -13.33 -2.45 7.76
C VAL A 106 -13.42 -3.75 8.55
N PRO A 107 -13.69 -4.89 7.90
CA PRO A 107 -13.85 -6.17 8.57
C PRO A 107 -12.48 -6.81 8.86
N TRP A 108 -11.70 -6.17 9.75
CA TRP A 108 -10.41 -6.71 10.17
C TRP A 108 -10.54 -8.15 10.65
N THR A 109 -9.62 -9.01 10.25
CA THR A 109 -9.53 -10.36 10.79
C THR A 109 -9.29 -10.29 12.30
N ARG A 110 -10.03 -11.11 13.04
CA ARG A 110 -10.07 -11.09 14.51
C ARG A 110 -9.45 -12.32 15.11
N VAL A 111 -8.94 -12.19 16.32
CA VAL A 111 -8.53 -13.31 17.16
C VAL A 111 -9.75 -14.21 17.41
N ARG A 112 -9.55 -15.52 17.32
CA ARG A 112 -10.62 -16.51 17.54
C ARG A 112 -10.52 -17.24 18.88
N GLY A 113 -9.43 -16.99 19.63
CA GLY A 113 -9.10 -17.73 20.83
C GLY A 113 -8.68 -19.18 20.57
N GLY A 114 -8.19 -19.87 21.62
CA GLY A 114 -7.78 -21.26 21.53
C GLY A 114 -6.40 -21.49 20.93
N LYS A 115 -6.09 -22.76 20.67
CA LYS A 115 -4.81 -23.18 20.09
C LYS A 115 -4.88 -23.09 18.56
N ASN A 116 -4.01 -22.28 17.99
CA ASN A 116 -3.93 -22.06 16.57
C ASN A 116 -2.53 -22.40 16.05
N HIS A 117 -2.45 -22.97 14.84
CA HIS A 117 -1.20 -23.31 14.20
C HIS A 117 -0.82 -22.24 13.18
N TYR A 118 0.44 -21.82 13.24
CA TYR A 118 1.03 -20.83 12.34
C TYR A 118 2.31 -21.37 11.75
N PHE A 119 2.53 -21.12 10.46
CA PHE A 119 3.78 -21.49 9.82
C PHE A 119 4.78 -20.34 10.03
N ILE A 120 5.78 -20.55 10.90
CA ILE A 120 6.77 -19.52 11.28
C ILE A 120 8.16 -20.05 10.96
N LYS A 121 8.90 -19.34 10.12
CA LYS A 121 10.27 -19.69 9.72
C LYS A 121 10.44 -21.15 9.22
N GLY A 122 9.44 -21.66 8.52
CA GLY A 122 9.50 -23.02 7.98
C GLY A 122 9.02 -24.11 8.94
N GLU A 123 8.54 -23.75 10.11
CA GLU A 123 8.04 -24.68 11.14
C GLU A 123 6.56 -24.41 11.45
N ASN A 124 5.81 -25.46 11.73
CA ASN A 124 4.44 -25.35 12.21
C ASN A 124 4.49 -25.11 13.73
N VAL A 125 4.14 -23.89 14.15
CA VAL A 125 4.19 -23.46 15.55
C VAL A 125 2.78 -23.33 16.10
N GLU A 126 2.46 -24.04 17.19
CA GLU A 126 1.22 -23.85 17.93
C GLU A 126 1.34 -22.62 18.83
N ILE A 127 0.42 -21.67 18.70
CA ILE A 127 0.27 -20.52 19.60
C ILE A 127 -1.05 -20.69 20.35
N ASP A 128 -0.99 -20.68 21.66
CA ASP A 128 -2.18 -20.74 22.52
C ASP A 128 -2.73 -19.32 22.72
N GLU A 129 -3.81 -19.00 22.01
CA GLU A 129 -4.56 -17.75 22.10
C GLU A 129 -5.78 -17.89 23.04
N ALA A 130 -5.85 -18.95 23.85
CA ALA A 130 -7.00 -19.23 24.73
C ALA A 130 -7.25 -18.16 25.79
N LEU A 131 -6.22 -17.43 26.19
CA LEU A 131 -6.30 -16.33 27.15
C LEU A 131 -6.69 -14.99 26.52
N GLU A 132 -6.74 -14.93 25.20
CA GLU A 132 -7.09 -13.69 24.49
C GLU A 132 -8.61 -13.52 24.43
N LYS A 133 -9.03 -12.25 24.44
CA LYS A 133 -10.43 -11.91 24.24
C LYS A 133 -10.79 -12.07 22.77
N ASP A 134 -11.82 -12.84 22.47
CA ASP A 134 -12.40 -12.90 21.14
C ASP A 134 -12.74 -11.50 20.60
N GLY A 135 -12.51 -11.32 19.32
CA GLY A 135 -12.85 -10.09 18.65
C GLY A 135 -11.76 -9.00 18.63
N LEU A 136 -10.59 -9.23 19.25
CA LEU A 136 -9.43 -8.36 19.04
C LEU A 136 -8.92 -8.49 17.60
N ILE A 137 -8.38 -7.39 17.04
CA ILE A 137 -7.74 -7.41 15.71
C ILE A 137 -6.50 -8.27 15.79
N THR A 138 -6.41 -9.31 14.96
CA THR A 138 -5.23 -10.17 14.88
C THR A 138 -4.18 -9.60 13.94
N HIS A 139 -2.98 -10.13 14.02
CA HIS A 139 -1.83 -9.69 13.24
C HIS A 139 -1.21 -10.84 12.46
N ARG A 140 -0.49 -10.52 11.37
CA ARG A 140 0.39 -11.45 10.67
C ARG A 140 1.82 -10.90 10.61
N ASP A 141 2.76 -11.80 10.34
CA ASP A 141 4.16 -11.42 10.14
C ASP A 141 4.36 -10.81 8.75
N PHE A 142 5.25 -9.83 8.68
CA PHE A 142 5.73 -9.26 7.42
C PHE A 142 7.24 -9.21 7.40
N GLY A 143 7.80 -9.33 6.20
CA GLY A 143 9.23 -9.25 5.99
C GLY A 143 9.83 -7.93 6.49
N GLY A 144 11.01 -8.03 7.13
CA GLY A 144 11.74 -6.87 7.63
C GLY A 144 11.24 -6.29 8.95
N THR A 145 10.19 -6.83 9.56
CA THR A 145 9.69 -6.36 10.87
C THR A 145 10.19 -7.21 12.03
N ALA A 146 10.40 -6.57 13.19
CA ALA A 146 10.82 -7.27 14.42
C ALA A 146 9.65 -7.94 15.13
N LYS A 147 8.43 -7.47 14.92
CA LYS A 147 7.21 -7.94 15.58
C LYS A 147 6.05 -8.06 14.59
N TRP A 148 5.10 -8.91 14.93
CA TRP A 148 3.85 -9.05 14.18
C TRP A 148 2.94 -7.86 14.44
N ARG A 149 2.67 -7.06 13.41
CA ARG A 149 1.81 -5.86 13.52
C ARG A 149 0.93 -5.61 12.30
N ALA A 150 1.01 -6.46 11.27
CA ALA A 150 0.20 -6.25 10.08
C ALA A 150 -1.26 -6.64 10.34
N CYS A 151 -2.12 -5.65 10.53
CA CYS A 151 -3.56 -5.79 10.57
C CYS A 151 -4.10 -6.05 9.17
N TYR A 152 -4.97 -7.03 8.98
CA TYR A 152 -5.42 -7.45 7.66
C TYR A 152 -6.91 -7.81 7.64
N ALA A 153 -7.51 -7.73 6.46
CA ALA A 153 -8.87 -8.15 6.19
C ALA A 153 -8.82 -9.26 5.11
N ALA A 154 -8.67 -10.50 5.54
CA ALA A 154 -8.43 -11.66 4.67
C ALA A 154 -7.36 -11.36 3.59
N ALA A 155 -7.66 -11.61 2.29
CA ALA A 155 -6.75 -11.30 1.18
C ALA A 155 -7.06 -9.95 0.50
N GLY A 156 -7.97 -9.15 1.04
CA GLY A 156 -8.49 -7.93 0.39
C GLY A 156 -8.42 -6.70 1.28
N THR A 157 -7.34 -6.49 2.02
CA THR A 157 -7.21 -5.38 2.98
C THR A 157 -7.42 -4.01 2.33
N GLY A 158 -6.75 -3.72 1.22
CA GLY A 158 -6.90 -2.44 0.53
C GLY A 158 -8.30 -2.24 -0.05
N HIS A 159 -8.89 -3.30 -0.61
CA HIS A 159 -10.26 -3.27 -1.09
C HIS A 159 -11.26 -2.93 0.03
N SER A 160 -11.16 -3.63 1.15
CA SER A 160 -12.03 -3.40 2.31
C SER A 160 -11.87 -1.99 2.89
N ALA A 161 -10.64 -1.52 3.02
CA ALA A 161 -10.35 -0.18 3.52
C ALA A 161 -10.90 0.91 2.60
N LEU A 162 -10.67 0.77 1.28
CA LEU A 162 -11.15 1.74 0.29
C LEU A 162 -12.69 1.80 0.25
N TYR A 163 -13.37 0.65 0.30
CA TYR A 163 -14.83 0.63 0.32
C TYR A 163 -15.41 1.24 1.59
N ALA A 164 -14.78 1.03 2.72
CA ALA A 164 -15.19 1.64 3.98
C ALA A 164 -15.05 3.17 3.96
N ILE A 165 -13.90 3.67 3.48
CA ILE A 165 -13.66 5.12 3.37
C ILE A 165 -14.58 5.75 2.31
N ASP A 166 -14.76 5.14 1.14
CA ASP A 166 -15.67 5.64 0.10
C ASP A 166 -17.12 5.70 0.61
N SER A 167 -17.55 4.73 1.43
CA SER A 167 -18.86 4.78 2.07
C SER A 167 -19.01 5.97 3.02
N GLU A 168 -17.94 6.34 3.72
CA GLU A 168 -17.90 7.53 4.58
C GLU A 168 -17.94 8.83 3.76
N VAL A 169 -17.22 8.88 2.61
CA VAL A 169 -17.29 10.00 1.64
C VAL A 169 -18.74 10.21 1.18
N VAL A 170 -19.42 9.13 0.81
CA VAL A 170 -20.84 9.17 0.41
C VAL A 170 -21.74 9.62 1.57
N ARG A 171 -21.53 9.09 2.78
CA ARG A 171 -22.29 9.45 3.98
C ARG A 171 -22.20 10.94 4.31
N LEU A 172 -21.02 11.53 4.12
CA LEU A 172 -20.79 12.96 4.37
C LEU A 172 -21.20 13.86 3.20
N GLY A 173 -21.66 13.29 2.08
CA GLY A 173 -22.07 14.04 0.91
C GLY A 173 -20.94 14.78 0.19
N ILE A 174 -19.69 14.29 0.32
CA ILE A 174 -18.53 14.90 -0.32
C ILE A 174 -18.62 14.75 -1.84
N SER A 175 -18.38 15.83 -2.56
CA SER A 175 -18.43 15.85 -4.02
C SER A 175 -17.26 15.09 -4.65
N VAL A 176 -17.56 14.15 -5.53
CA VAL A 176 -16.55 13.39 -6.30
C VAL A 176 -16.78 13.56 -7.80
N ARG A 177 -15.73 13.88 -8.53
CA ARG A 177 -15.69 13.83 -9.99
C ARG A 177 -14.71 12.77 -10.45
N ASP A 178 -15.25 11.65 -10.89
CA ASP A 178 -14.50 10.61 -11.57
C ASP A 178 -14.29 10.93 -13.06
N ARG A 179 -13.37 10.22 -13.69
CA ARG A 179 -12.96 10.47 -15.09
C ARG A 179 -12.58 11.92 -15.32
N ALA A 180 -11.92 12.52 -14.35
CA ALA A 180 -11.44 13.87 -14.34
C ALA A 180 -9.92 13.89 -14.08
N GLU A 181 -9.18 14.42 -15.04
CA GLU A 181 -7.72 14.47 -14.99
C GLU A 181 -7.26 15.90 -14.71
N ALA A 182 -6.57 16.11 -13.61
CA ALA A 182 -5.86 17.36 -13.37
C ALA A 182 -4.64 17.40 -14.30
N VAL A 183 -4.60 18.36 -15.22
CA VAL A 183 -3.54 18.47 -16.24
C VAL A 183 -2.54 19.58 -15.94
N ALA A 184 -2.88 20.53 -15.09
CA ALA A 184 -1.98 21.56 -14.61
C ALA A 184 -2.48 22.15 -13.29
N LEU A 185 -1.57 22.65 -12.47
CA LEU A 185 -1.92 23.45 -11.30
C LEU A 185 -2.08 24.93 -11.71
N ILE A 186 -3.02 25.63 -11.09
CA ILE A 186 -3.19 27.07 -11.22
C ILE A 186 -2.47 27.74 -10.06
N HIS A 187 -1.49 28.59 -10.33
CA HIS A 187 -0.67 29.26 -9.31
C HIS A 187 -0.30 30.70 -9.73
N ASP A 188 0.02 31.52 -8.75
CA ASP A 188 0.47 32.91 -8.94
C ASP A 188 2.00 33.07 -8.83
N GLY A 189 2.74 31.96 -8.75
CA GLY A 189 4.19 31.93 -8.54
C GLY A 189 4.59 31.65 -7.08
N THR A 190 3.68 31.86 -6.13
CA THR A 190 3.92 31.65 -4.69
C THR A 190 2.88 30.72 -4.06
N ARG A 191 1.68 30.66 -4.59
CA ARG A 191 0.55 29.94 -4.05
C ARG A 191 -0.20 29.19 -5.14
N CYS A 192 -0.54 27.92 -4.86
CA CYS A 192 -1.48 27.14 -5.66
C CYS A 192 -2.92 27.57 -5.30
N VAL A 193 -3.72 27.87 -6.31
CA VAL A 193 -5.11 28.33 -6.17
C VAL A 193 -6.10 27.43 -6.90
N GLY A 194 -5.67 26.26 -7.38
CA GLY A 194 -6.54 25.30 -8.04
C GLY A 194 -5.86 24.47 -9.11
N ALA A 195 -6.66 23.91 -10.00
CA ALA A 195 -6.18 23.10 -11.11
C ALA A 195 -7.01 23.28 -12.38
N VAL A 196 -6.37 23.08 -13.54
CA VAL A 196 -7.02 22.86 -14.82
C VAL A 196 -7.30 21.37 -14.97
N VAL A 197 -8.52 21.04 -15.35
CA VAL A 197 -9.02 19.67 -15.39
C VAL A 197 -9.54 19.34 -16.78
N ARG A 198 -9.20 18.15 -17.28
CA ARG A 198 -9.79 17.55 -18.48
C ARG A 198 -10.88 16.56 -18.05
N ASP A 199 -12.09 16.72 -18.54
CA ASP A 199 -13.14 15.70 -18.43
C ASP A 199 -12.85 14.59 -19.45
N LEU A 200 -12.64 13.37 -18.98
CA LEU A 200 -12.30 12.24 -19.85
C LEU A 200 -13.51 11.64 -20.57
N ARG A 201 -14.72 12.13 -20.30
CA ARG A 201 -15.95 11.66 -20.96
C ARG A 201 -16.16 12.32 -22.30
N ASP A 202 -15.81 13.60 -22.42
CA ASP A 202 -16.06 14.41 -23.63
C ASP A 202 -14.83 15.20 -24.12
N GLY A 203 -13.71 15.12 -23.36
CA GLY A 203 -12.47 15.82 -23.68
C GLY A 203 -12.49 17.32 -23.36
N SER A 204 -13.55 17.85 -22.76
CA SER A 204 -13.66 19.26 -22.41
C SER A 204 -12.74 19.64 -21.26
N TYR A 205 -12.38 20.93 -21.19
CA TYR A 205 -11.57 21.47 -20.10
C TYR A 205 -12.39 22.41 -19.22
N PHE A 206 -12.10 22.39 -17.93
CA PHE A 206 -12.66 23.31 -16.96
C PHE A 206 -11.62 23.64 -15.87
N ALA A 207 -11.85 24.72 -15.13
CA ALA A 207 -11.01 25.11 -14.02
C ALA A 207 -11.71 24.84 -12.69
N VAL A 208 -10.95 24.39 -11.70
CA VAL A 208 -11.35 24.31 -10.29
C VAL A 208 -10.48 25.27 -9.51
N MET A 209 -11.09 26.27 -8.88
CA MET A 209 -10.42 27.19 -7.95
C MET A 209 -10.64 26.68 -6.52
N ALA A 210 -9.58 26.70 -5.72
CA ALA A 210 -9.61 26.22 -4.34
C ALA A 210 -8.74 27.07 -3.41
N LYS A 211 -9.12 27.12 -2.13
CA LYS A 211 -8.29 27.74 -1.08
C LYS A 211 -7.05 26.91 -0.77
N ALA A 212 -7.19 25.58 -0.84
CA ALA A 212 -6.10 24.61 -0.70
C ALA A 212 -6.23 23.48 -1.73
N THR A 213 -5.09 23.01 -2.23
CA THR A 213 -5.03 21.88 -3.17
C THR A 213 -4.13 20.78 -2.61
N VAL A 214 -4.66 19.56 -2.57
CA VAL A 214 -3.96 18.38 -2.09
C VAL A 214 -3.70 17.44 -3.26
N ILE A 215 -2.45 17.02 -3.47
CA ILE A 215 -2.08 16.01 -4.45
C ILE A 215 -2.00 14.66 -3.73
N ALA A 216 -2.90 13.74 -4.08
CA ALA A 216 -3.03 12.40 -3.53
C ALA A 216 -3.11 11.33 -4.63
N THR A 217 -2.35 11.52 -5.71
CA THR A 217 -2.43 10.76 -6.97
C THR A 217 -1.75 9.39 -6.93
N GLY A 218 -1.23 8.97 -5.78
CA GLY A 218 -0.47 7.73 -5.63
C GLY A 218 0.93 7.84 -6.25
N GLY A 219 1.47 6.68 -6.63
CA GLY A 219 2.84 6.58 -7.11
C GLY A 219 3.00 6.67 -8.64
N TYR A 220 4.20 6.33 -9.09
CA TYR A 220 4.61 6.41 -10.50
C TYR A 220 5.24 5.09 -11.01
N GLY A 221 4.92 3.95 -10.38
CA GLY A 221 5.52 2.67 -10.75
C GLY A 221 5.28 2.24 -12.19
N ARG A 222 4.35 2.88 -12.90
CA ARG A 222 4.07 2.59 -14.32
C ARG A 222 5.15 3.07 -15.28
N ILE A 223 6.09 3.90 -14.84
CA ILE A 223 7.29 4.26 -15.62
C ILE A 223 8.16 3.02 -15.97
N TYR A 224 8.05 1.93 -15.20
CA TYR A 224 8.75 0.67 -15.46
C TYR A 224 8.07 -0.21 -16.52
N GLY A 225 7.03 0.30 -17.19
CA GLY A 225 6.34 -0.36 -18.30
C GLY A 225 5.66 -1.67 -17.87
N GLN A 226 6.10 -2.78 -18.46
CA GLN A 226 5.55 -4.11 -18.14
C GLN A 226 6.12 -4.74 -16.85
N PHE A 227 7.21 -4.19 -16.32
CA PHE A 227 7.88 -4.72 -15.11
C PHE A 227 7.35 -4.04 -13.84
N THR A 228 6.03 -4.00 -13.69
CA THR A 228 5.38 -3.37 -12.55
C THR A 228 4.07 -4.07 -12.21
N SER A 229 3.75 -4.15 -10.93
CA SER A 229 2.45 -4.58 -10.43
C SER A 229 1.43 -3.44 -10.32
N ASN A 230 1.85 -2.21 -10.66
CA ASN A 230 1.01 -1.02 -10.52
C ASN A 230 -0.08 -0.96 -11.59
N ALA A 231 -1.25 -0.42 -11.20
CA ALA A 231 -2.31 -0.09 -12.15
C ALA A 231 -1.84 0.94 -13.20
N THR A 232 -2.49 0.93 -14.36
CA THR A 232 -2.16 1.85 -15.47
C THR A 232 -2.27 3.32 -15.11
N ILE A 233 -3.04 3.65 -14.09
CA ILE A 233 -3.23 5.02 -13.58
C ILE A 233 -2.07 5.54 -12.71
N ASN A 234 -1.09 4.69 -12.37
CA ASN A 234 0.04 5.08 -11.52
C ASN A 234 1.21 5.59 -12.38
N GLU A 235 0.97 6.64 -13.15
CA GLU A 235 1.88 7.21 -14.14
C GLU A 235 2.73 8.37 -13.58
N GLY A 236 2.46 8.82 -12.35
CA GLY A 236 3.15 9.96 -11.75
C GLY A 236 2.60 11.33 -12.14
N THR A 237 1.38 11.40 -12.63
CA THR A 237 0.75 12.66 -13.08
C THR A 237 0.80 13.76 -12.02
N GLY A 238 0.55 13.43 -10.74
CA GLY A 238 0.62 14.42 -9.66
C GLY A 238 2.01 15.02 -9.47
N ALA A 239 3.05 14.20 -9.59
CA ALA A 239 4.44 14.68 -9.55
C ALA A 239 4.76 15.54 -10.77
N SER A 240 4.31 15.14 -11.97
CA SER A 240 4.51 15.89 -13.22
C SER A 240 3.90 17.28 -13.14
N ILE A 241 2.60 17.40 -12.82
CA ILE A 241 1.93 18.70 -12.76
C ILE A 241 2.48 19.62 -11.65
N ALA A 242 3.04 19.04 -10.58
CA ALA A 242 3.73 19.81 -9.55
C ALA A 242 5.06 20.36 -10.07
N LEU A 243 5.87 19.51 -10.71
CA LEU A 243 7.17 19.88 -11.28
C LEU A 243 7.01 20.93 -12.41
N ASP A 244 5.98 20.80 -13.24
CA ASP A 244 5.67 21.70 -14.35
C ASP A 244 5.39 23.13 -13.89
N THR A 245 5.06 23.36 -12.63
CA THR A 245 4.95 24.72 -12.06
C THR A 245 6.28 25.47 -12.05
N GLY A 246 7.41 24.75 -12.06
CA GLY A 246 8.76 25.32 -11.94
C GLY A 246 9.13 25.82 -10.53
N ILE A 247 8.21 25.70 -9.55
CA ILE A 247 8.39 26.21 -8.17
C ILE A 247 8.26 25.12 -7.09
N VAL A 248 7.68 23.96 -7.43
CA VAL A 248 7.52 22.84 -6.49
C VAL A 248 8.61 21.81 -6.72
N PRO A 249 9.56 21.64 -5.80
CA PRO A 249 10.56 20.60 -5.90
C PRO A 249 9.95 19.22 -5.62
N LEU A 250 10.51 18.17 -6.25
CA LEU A 250 10.22 16.79 -5.92
C LEU A 250 11.36 16.21 -5.09
N GLY A 251 11.03 15.42 -4.07
CA GLY A 251 12.00 14.77 -3.20
C GLY A 251 11.88 13.25 -3.25
N ASN A 252 13.00 12.56 -2.92
CA ASN A 252 13.06 11.10 -2.75
C ASN A 252 12.59 10.30 -3.97
N MET A 253 12.78 10.84 -5.18
CA MET A 253 12.33 10.20 -6.42
C MET A 253 13.06 8.88 -6.72
N GLU A 254 14.21 8.64 -6.10
CA GLU A 254 14.96 7.38 -6.13
C GLU A 254 14.36 6.30 -5.21
N ALA A 255 13.51 6.67 -4.25
CA ALA A 255 12.93 5.75 -3.28
C ALA A 255 11.81 4.90 -3.89
N VAL A 256 12.19 3.91 -4.69
CA VAL A 256 11.30 2.95 -5.35
C VAL A 256 11.47 1.56 -4.76
N GLN A 257 10.36 0.89 -4.42
CA GLN A 257 10.36 -0.48 -3.96
C GLN A 257 9.77 -1.42 -5.02
N PHE A 258 10.48 -2.50 -5.33
CA PHE A 258 9.96 -3.60 -6.12
C PHE A 258 9.36 -4.67 -5.19
N HIS A 259 8.15 -5.12 -5.50
CA HIS A 259 7.58 -6.29 -4.83
C HIS A 259 8.18 -7.56 -5.45
N PRO A 260 8.78 -8.47 -4.67
CA PRO A 260 9.52 -9.60 -5.22
C PRO A 260 8.66 -10.64 -5.94
N THR A 261 7.37 -10.76 -5.60
CA THR A 261 6.51 -11.82 -6.13
C THR A 261 5.33 -11.29 -6.92
N THR A 262 5.30 -11.64 -8.21
CA THR A 262 4.20 -11.33 -9.14
C THR A 262 3.97 -12.51 -10.09
N VAL A 263 2.76 -12.63 -10.62
CA VAL A 263 2.42 -13.66 -11.62
C VAL A 263 2.91 -13.24 -13.00
N VAL A 264 3.75 -14.05 -13.62
CA VAL A 264 4.25 -13.84 -14.99
C VAL A 264 3.21 -14.37 -16.00
N PRO A 265 2.89 -13.63 -17.08
CA PRO A 265 3.40 -12.30 -17.50
C PRO A 265 2.54 -11.14 -17.00
N ALA A 266 1.47 -11.39 -16.28
CA ALA A 266 0.43 -10.40 -16.00
C ALA A 266 0.88 -9.30 -15.01
N GLY A 267 1.97 -9.51 -14.27
CA GLY A 267 2.45 -8.59 -13.25
C GLY A 267 1.50 -8.46 -12.04
N ILE A 268 0.54 -9.39 -11.89
CA ILE A 268 -0.38 -9.38 -10.75
C ILE A 268 0.40 -9.71 -9.49
N LEU A 269 0.29 -8.84 -8.50
CA LEU A 269 0.97 -9.01 -7.22
C LEU A 269 0.47 -10.28 -6.51
N VAL A 270 1.43 -11.12 -6.09
CA VAL A 270 1.19 -12.20 -5.13
C VAL A 270 1.55 -11.69 -3.75
N THR A 271 0.59 -11.70 -2.84
CA THR A 271 0.76 -11.14 -1.49
C THR A 271 1.99 -11.67 -0.78
N GLU A 272 2.64 -10.82 0.01
CA GLU A 272 3.72 -11.24 0.90
C GLU A 272 3.26 -12.29 1.91
N GLY A 273 1.96 -12.33 2.21
CA GLY A 273 1.36 -13.36 3.05
C GLY A 273 1.70 -14.77 2.60
N CYS A 274 1.78 -15.04 1.28
CA CYS A 274 2.18 -16.38 0.78
C CYS A 274 3.57 -16.81 1.27
N ARG A 275 4.53 -15.87 1.38
CA ARG A 275 5.85 -16.15 1.95
C ARG A 275 5.80 -16.17 3.47
N GLY A 276 4.96 -15.32 4.08
CA GLY A 276 4.69 -15.31 5.52
C GLY A 276 4.08 -16.61 6.02
N ASP A 277 3.19 -17.20 5.25
CA ASP A 277 2.56 -18.48 5.51
C ASP A 277 3.47 -19.67 5.19
N GLY A 278 4.72 -19.42 4.73
CA GLY A 278 5.75 -20.42 4.52
C GLY A 278 6.09 -20.76 3.06
N GLY A 279 5.62 -20.01 2.10
CA GLY A 279 5.95 -20.22 0.68
C GLY A 279 7.44 -20.07 0.38
N TYR A 280 8.00 -20.97 -0.43
CA TYR A 280 9.41 -21.04 -0.79
C TYR A 280 9.69 -20.39 -2.15
N LEU A 281 10.81 -19.69 -2.24
CA LEU A 281 11.35 -19.23 -3.52
C LEU A 281 12.35 -20.27 -4.05
N LEU A 282 12.00 -20.86 -5.20
CA LEU A 282 12.78 -21.93 -5.82
C LEU A 282 13.31 -21.48 -7.19
N ASP A 283 14.52 -21.91 -7.50
CA ASP A 283 15.14 -21.76 -8.82
C ASP A 283 14.73 -22.88 -9.79
N LYS A 284 15.31 -22.89 -11.00
CA LYS A 284 15.03 -23.90 -12.02
C LYS A 284 15.35 -25.34 -11.58
N ASP A 285 16.31 -25.50 -10.65
CA ASP A 285 16.74 -26.79 -10.11
C ASP A 285 15.96 -27.17 -8.83
N MET A 286 14.87 -26.44 -8.54
CA MET A 286 14.03 -26.60 -7.36
C MET A 286 14.78 -26.35 -6.03
N LYS A 287 15.87 -25.60 -6.08
CA LYS A 287 16.64 -25.26 -4.90
C LYS A 287 16.08 -24.01 -4.23
N ARG A 288 15.87 -24.09 -2.90
CA ARG A 288 15.48 -22.98 -2.04
C ARG A 288 16.71 -22.12 -1.74
N PHE A 289 17.00 -21.16 -2.59
CA PHE A 289 18.25 -20.38 -2.55
C PHE A 289 18.28 -19.32 -1.45
N MET A 290 17.12 -18.85 -0.97
CA MET A 290 17.07 -17.84 0.10
C MET A 290 17.63 -18.32 1.42
N VAL A 291 17.61 -19.63 1.71
CA VAL A 291 18.21 -20.22 2.91
C VAL A 291 19.72 -19.96 3.01
N GLU A 292 20.42 -19.96 1.88
CA GLU A 292 21.86 -19.67 1.81
C GLU A 292 22.13 -18.17 1.76
N ALA A 293 21.25 -17.42 1.05
CA ALA A 293 21.42 -15.99 0.85
C ALA A 293 21.11 -15.17 2.11
N GLU A 294 20.06 -15.56 2.84
CA GLU A 294 19.55 -14.87 4.03
C GLU A 294 19.17 -15.90 5.11
N PRO A 295 20.15 -16.49 5.81
CA PRO A 295 19.88 -17.62 6.72
C PRO A 295 18.91 -17.32 7.87
N GLU A 296 18.85 -16.05 8.32
CA GLU A 296 17.99 -15.67 9.46
C GLU A 296 16.54 -15.44 9.07
N LYS A 297 16.32 -14.68 7.98
CA LYS A 297 14.99 -14.23 7.55
C LYS A 297 14.47 -14.98 6.33
N GLN A 298 15.34 -15.59 5.56
CA GLN A 298 15.02 -16.38 4.37
C GLN A 298 14.09 -15.60 3.42
N GLU A 299 12.95 -16.15 3.03
CA GLU A 299 11.95 -15.50 2.17
C GLU A 299 11.27 -14.28 2.82
N LEU A 300 11.45 -14.09 4.13
CA LEU A 300 10.94 -12.93 4.88
C LEU A 300 12.02 -11.87 5.15
N ALA A 301 13.16 -11.91 4.47
CA ALA A 301 14.05 -10.77 4.38
C ALA A 301 13.32 -9.55 3.76
N SER A 302 13.86 -8.35 3.91
CA SER A 302 13.24 -7.16 3.34
C SER A 302 13.07 -7.30 1.82
N ARG A 303 12.07 -6.66 1.24
CA ARG A 303 11.67 -6.85 -0.17
C ARG A 303 12.78 -6.54 -1.16
N ASP A 304 13.58 -5.52 -0.87
CA ASP A 304 14.73 -5.14 -1.69
C ASP A 304 15.82 -6.22 -1.68
N VAL A 305 16.10 -6.80 -0.50
CA VAL A 305 17.05 -7.92 -0.34
C VAL A 305 16.57 -9.13 -1.13
N VAL A 306 15.33 -9.55 -0.93
CA VAL A 306 14.74 -10.68 -1.67
C VAL A 306 14.81 -10.42 -3.18
N SER A 307 14.41 -9.24 -3.64
CA SER A 307 14.41 -8.89 -5.07
C SER A 307 15.82 -8.92 -5.66
N ARG A 308 16.83 -8.41 -4.95
CA ARG A 308 18.23 -8.46 -5.39
C ARG A 308 18.74 -9.89 -5.54
N HIS A 309 18.48 -10.75 -4.55
CA HIS A 309 18.88 -12.16 -4.62
C HIS A 309 18.17 -12.92 -5.75
N MET A 310 16.88 -12.65 -5.98
CA MET A 310 16.14 -13.22 -7.12
C MET A 310 16.75 -12.82 -8.45
N VAL A 311 17.03 -11.53 -8.64
CA VAL A 311 17.66 -11.03 -9.89
C VAL A 311 19.06 -11.62 -10.07
N GLN A 312 19.85 -11.69 -9.01
CA GLN A 312 21.20 -12.30 -9.07
C GLN A 312 21.10 -13.78 -9.45
N ARG A 313 20.17 -14.53 -8.83
CA ARG A 313 19.97 -15.95 -9.14
C ARG A 313 19.60 -16.20 -10.60
N ILE A 314 18.74 -15.33 -11.16
CA ILE A 314 18.41 -15.36 -12.58
C ILE A 314 19.63 -15.05 -13.45
N ARG A 315 20.41 -14.02 -13.13
CA ARG A 315 21.64 -13.65 -13.86
C ARG A 315 22.70 -14.74 -13.85
N ASP A 316 22.77 -15.51 -12.77
CA ASP A 316 23.68 -16.64 -12.63
C ASP A 316 23.22 -17.88 -13.42
N GLY A 317 22.14 -17.75 -14.20
CA GLY A 317 21.63 -18.80 -15.09
C GLY A 317 20.74 -19.84 -14.41
N TYR A 318 20.21 -19.54 -13.21
CA TYR A 318 19.29 -20.41 -12.47
C TYR A 318 17.82 -20.02 -12.62
N GLY A 319 17.51 -19.07 -13.49
CA GLY A 319 16.13 -18.72 -13.84
C GLY A 319 15.45 -19.82 -14.64
N VAL A 320 14.13 -19.94 -14.48
CA VAL A 320 13.27 -20.77 -15.32
C VAL A 320 12.96 -19.99 -16.59
N GLU A 321 13.30 -20.54 -17.74
CA GLU A 321 13.09 -19.90 -19.03
C GLU A 321 11.60 -19.93 -19.43
N SER A 322 11.11 -18.82 -19.96
CA SER A 322 9.77 -18.73 -20.54
C SER A 322 9.74 -17.74 -21.70
N PRO A 323 8.67 -17.77 -22.54
CA PRO A 323 8.47 -16.77 -23.60
C PRO A 323 8.40 -15.32 -23.10
N TYR A 324 8.22 -15.12 -21.80
CA TYR A 324 8.07 -13.81 -21.15
C TYR A 324 9.33 -13.37 -20.38
N GLY A 325 10.41 -14.11 -20.55
CA GLY A 325 11.67 -13.92 -19.85
C GLY A 325 11.87 -14.88 -18.67
N PRO A 326 13.08 -14.89 -18.09
CA PRO A 326 13.41 -15.78 -16.99
C PRO A 326 12.67 -15.36 -15.71
N HIS A 327 12.24 -16.35 -14.93
CA HIS A 327 11.55 -16.18 -13.66
C HIS A 327 11.99 -17.23 -12.62
N LEU A 328 11.42 -17.17 -11.43
CA LEU A 328 11.61 -18.13 -10.34
C LEU A 328 10.23 -18.65 -9.89
N TRP A 329 10.21 -19.75 -9.15
CA TRP A 329 8.99 -20.30 -8.62
C TRP A 329 8.72 -19.75 -7.22
N LEU A 330 7.44 -19.45 -6.92
CA LEU A 330 6.91 -19.36 -5.56
C LEU A 330 6.12 -20.64 -5.30
N ASP A 331 6.65 -21.51 -4.45
CA ASP A 331 6.05 -22.82 -4.14
C ASP A 331 5.34 -22.79 -2.80
N ILE A 332 4.05 -23.13 -2.80
CA ILE A 332 3.20 -23.23 -1.61
C ILE A 332 2.59 -24.62 -1.46
N ARG A 333 2.91 -25.59 -2.35
CA ARG A 333 2.30 -26.92 -2.38
C ARG A 333 2.55 -27.74 -1.10
N HIS A 334 3.66 -27.48 -0.41
CA HIS A 334 4.02 -28.17 0.82
C HIS A 334 3.17 -27.76 2.04
N LEU A 335 2.39 -26.68 1.92
CA LEU A 335 1.53 -26.19 3.01
C LEU A 335 0.28 -27.09 3.19
N GLY A 336 -0.08 -27.91 2.20
CA GLY A 336 -1.24 -28.79 2.24
C GLY A 336 -2.57 -28.11 1.87
N GLU A 337 -3.55 -28.91 1.46
CA GLU A 337 -4.85 -28.41 0.96
C GLU A 337 -5.67 -27.66 2.04
N GLU A 338 -5.50 -28.01 3.31
CA GLU A 338 -6.20 -27.34 4.41
C GLU A 338 -5.70 -25.90 4.66
N HIS A 339 -4.53 -25.57 4.15
CA HIS A 339 -3.89 -24.25 4.34
C HIS A 339 -4.05 -23.35 3.11
N LEU A 340 -4.32 -23.94 1.95
CA LEU A 340 -4.52 -23.27 0.67
C LEU A 340 -5.98 -22.96 0.40
#